data_3f657547ef6811609820be5d7dd9ea4e
#
_entry.id   3f657547ef6811609820be5d7dd9ea4e
#
_cell.length_a   1.000
_cell.length_b   1.000
_cell.length_c   1.000
_cell.angle_alpha   90.00
_cell.angle_beta   90.00
_cell.angle_gamma   90.00
#
_symmetry.space_group_name_H-M   'P 1'
#
loop_
_entity.id
_entity.type
_entity.pdbx_description
1 polymer ?
#
loop_
_entity_poly.entity_id
_entity_poly.type
_entity_poly.pdbx_seq_one_letter_code
_entity_poly.pdbx_strand_id
1 'polypeptide(L)'
;AERSQLLEYNPCEGISAKGGKPTQKKDSLTDQQVEVLLETVKGLPPYLFTMIGLYAGLRREEALALQWDCVFLDAPTPYISVRRAWRSEHNRPVISTTLKTKAARRDIPIPKCLVNCLREAKAASKSEYVIADSEGQPLSYSQFKRVWQYIVVRSTKERTYYKYVNGQSIKYTVQPSLGGHQKNNPNIVYSLDFDVTPHLLRHTYITNLLYAGVDPKTVQYLAGHENSKTTMDIYAR
;
A
#
# COMPACT_ATOMS: atom_id res chain seq x y z
N ALA A 1 -31.46 21.11 -25.02
CA ALA A 1 -30.78 20.89 -26.30
C ALA A 1 -29.88 22.07 -26.64
N GLU A 2 -28.93 22.41 -25.81
CA GLU A 2 -27.81 23.29 -26.15
C GLU A 2 -26.56 22.69 -25.60
N ARG A 3 -26.08 21.68 -26.29
CA ARG A 3 -24.70 21.20 -26.17
C ARG A 3 -24.04 21.59 -27.46
N SER A 4 -22.92 22.24 -27.31
CA SER A 4 -21.90 22.32 -28.31
C SER A 4 -21.76 23.65 -28.99
N GLN A 5 -20.68 24.09 -28.86
CA GLN A 5 -19.77 24.81 -29.74
C GLN A 5 -18.75 25.56 -28.91
N LEU A 6 -18.08 24.81 -28.01
CA LEU A 6 -16.96 25.38 -27.23
C LEU A 6 -15.62 25.21 -27.94
N LEU A 7 -15.52 24.30 -28.94
CA LEU A 7 -14.27 24.10 -29.71
C LEU A 7 -14.60 23.71 -31.14
N GLU A 8 -14.20 24.51 -32.13
CA GLU A 8 -14.31 24.23 -33.57
C GLU A 8 -13.32 23.12 -34.02
N TYR A 9 -12.40 22.71 -33.18
CA TYR A 9 -11.42 21.64 -33.45
C TYR A 9 -11.14 20.85 -32.18
N ASN A 10 -10.74 19.60 -32.36
CA ASN A 10 -10.26 18.78 -31.25
C ASN A 10 -8.80 19.15 -30.92
N PRO A 11 -8.51 19.81 -29.78
CA PRO A 11 -7.13 20.21 -29.43
C PRO A 11 -6.20 19.01 -29.16
N CYS A 12 -6.76 17.80 -29.09
CA CYS A 12 -6.01 16.56 -28.92
C CYS A 12 -5.76 15.82 -30.25
N GLU A 13 -6.25 16.36 -31.38
CA GLU A 13 -6.01 15.75 -32.70
C GLU A 13 -4.54 15.86 -33.07
N GLY A 14 -3.91 14.72 -33.34
CA GLY A 14 -2.47 14.65 -33.61
C GLY A 14 -1.55 14.54 -32.40
N ILE A 15 -2.08 14.61 -31.19
CA ILE A 15 -1.33 14.28 -29.98
C ILE A 15 -1.34 12.78 -29.79
N SER A 16 -0.37 12.09 -30.39
CA SER A 16 -0.03 10.73 -29.96
C SER A 16 0.65 10.85 -28.59
N ALA A 17 0.05 10.29 -27.55
CA ALA A 17 0.75 10.07 -26.30
C ALA A 17 1.99 9.22 -26.66
N LYS A 18 3.17 9.83 -26.64
CA LYS A 18 4.43 9.07 -26.74
C LYS A 18 4.35 8.01 -25.66
N GLY A 19 4.39 6.75 -26.07
CA GLY A 19 4.23 5.61 -25.18
C GLY A 19 5.06 5.83 -23.93
N GLY A 20 4.44 5.75 -22.76
CA GLY A 20 5.14 5.85 -21.48
C GLY A 20 6.28 4.84 -21.50
N LYS A 21 7.39 5.14 -20.80
CA LYS A 21 8.47 4.16 -20.59
C LYS A 21 7.83 2.83 -20.20
N PRO A 22 8.28 1.71 -20.79
CA PRO A 22 7.77 0.40 -20.40
C PRO A 22 7.83 0.32 -18.89
N THR A 23 6.68 0.10 -18.25
CA THR A 23 6.62 -0.03 -16.81
C THR A 23 7.48 -1.25 -16.48
N GLN A 24 8.58 -1.07 -15.75
CA GLN A 24 9.36 -2.20 -15.26
C GLN A 24 8.38 -3.11 -14.52
N LYS A 25 8.28 -4.35 -14.97
CA LYS A 25 7.48 -5.37 -14.30
C LYS A 25 8.04 -5.50 -12.89
N LYS A 26 7.27 -5.08 -11.89
CA LYS A 26 7.63 -5.32 -10.50
C LYS A 26 7.14 -6.71 -10.17
N ASP A 27 8.09 -7.61 -9.97
CA ASP A 27 7.80 -8.95 -9.48
C ASP A 27 7.26 -8.87 -8.05
N SER A 28 6.42 -9.84 -7.66
CA SER A 28 5.98 -9.99 -6.28
C SER A 28 7.19 -10.26 -5.36
N LEU A 29 7.05 -9.97 -4.07
CA LEU A 29 8.05 -10.36 -3.09
C LEU A 29 8.10 -11.90 -2.99
N THR A 30 9.31 -12.43 -2.87
CA THR A 30 9.53 -13.85 -2.53
C THR A 30 9.21 -14.09 -1.06
N ASP A 31 9.01 -15.34 -0.66
CA ASP A 31 8.73 -15.71 0.74
C ASP A 31 9.88 -15.23 1.67
N GLN A 32 11.13 -15.37 1.23
CA GLN A 32 12.29 -14.88 1.99
C GLN A 32 12.27 -13.35 2.13
N GLN A 33 11.90 -12.62 1.08
CA GLN A 33 11.77 -11.17 1.14
C GLN A 33 10.63 -10.73 2.06
N VAL A 34 9.53 -11.46 2.08
CA VAL A 34 8.41 -11.24 3.01
C VAL A 34 8.87 -11.43 4.46
N GLU A 35 9.58 -12.51 4.75
CA GLU A 35 10.13 -12.78 6.08
C GLU A 35 11.07 -11.67 6.54
N VAL A 36 12.08 -11.32 5.74
CA VAL A 36 13.03 -10.23 6.03
C VAL A 36 12.31 -8.89 6.22
N LEU A 37 11.29 -8.60 5.39
CA LEU A 37 10.50 -7.38 5.53
C LEU A 37 9.76 -7.34 6.87
N LEU A 38 9.06 -8.42 7.22
CA LEU A 38 8.28 -8.49 8.46
C LEU A 38 9.15 -8.41 9.70
N GLU A 39 10.32 -9.07 9.72
CA GLU A 39 11.30 -8.94 10.79
C GLU A 39 11.83 -7.50 10.90
N THR A 40 12.15 -6.88 9.76
CA THR A 40 12.65 -5.49 9.70
C THR A 40 11.67 -4.48 10.25
N VAL A 41 10.36 -4.67 10.03
CA VAL A 41 9.34 -3.70 10.46
C VAL A 41 8.61 -4.10 11.75
N LYS A 42 8.92 -5.25 12.34
CA LYS A 42 8.30 -5.72 13.58
C LYS A 42 8.47 -4.70 14.70
N GLY A 43 7.37 -4.34 15.35
CA GLY A 43 7.34 -3.32 16.39
C GLY A 43 7.51 -1.87 15.90
N LEU A 44 7.59 -1.65 14.59
CA LEU A 44 7.64 -0.30 13.99
C LEU A 44 6.26 0.11 13.44
N PRO A 45 6.01 1.42 13.28
CA PRO A 45 4.73 1.95 12.82
C PRO A 45 4.16 1.32 11.53
N PRO A 46 4.94 0.94 10.50
CA PRO A 46 4.39 0.33 9.29
C PRO A 46 4.02 -1.15 9.43
N TYR A 47 4.30 -1.81 10.56
CA TYR A 47 4.12 -3.26 10.71
C TYR A 47 2.68 -3.71 10.42
N LEU A 48 1.70 -3.10 11.09
CA LEU A 48 0.28 -3.46 10.93
C LEU A 48 -0.21 -3.24 9.50
N PHE A 49 0.16 -2.11 8.89
CA PHE A 49 -0.15 -1.83 7.48
C PHE A 49 0.47 -2.89 6.55
N THR A 50 1.71 -3.28 6.82
CA THR A 50 2.42 -4.30 6.02
C THR A 50 1.74 -5.67 6.14
N MET A 51 1.34 -6.07 7.34
CA MET A 51 0.59 -7.30 7.58
C MET A 51 -0.76 -7.31 6.83
N ILE A 52 -1.52 -6.22 6.89
CA ILE A 52 -2.78 -6.08 6.17
C ILE A 52 -2.56 -6.14 4.64
N GLY A 53 -1.53 -5.47 4.14
CA GLY A 53 -1.20 -5.48 2.72
C GLY A 53 -0.82 -6.88 2.19
N LEU A 54 0.00 -7.62 2.94
CA LEU A 54 0.48 -8.95 2.57
C LEU A 54 -0.56 -10.06 2.72
N TYR A 55 -1.45 -9.99 3.72
CA TYR A 55 -2.33 -11.09 4.09
C TYR A 55 -3.83 -10.85 3.86
N ALA A 56 -4.22 -9.61 3.56
CA ALA A 56 -5.56 -9.26 3.14
C ALA A 56 -5.60 -8.52 1.79
N GLY A 57 -4.45 -8.11 1.25
CA GLY A 57 -4.33 -7.49 -0.05
C GLY A 57 -5.10 -6.18 -0.21
N LEU A 58 -5.37 -5.46 0.88
CA LEU A 58 -6.09 -4.20 0.83
C LEU A 58 -5.31 -3.15 0.02
N ARG A 59 -6.04 -2.31 -0.72
CA ARG A 59 -5.44 -1.09 -1.27
C ARG A 59 -5.06 -0.14 -0.13
N ARG A 60 -4.07 0.72 -0.36
CA ARG A 60 -3.66 1.71 0.64
C ARG A 60 -4.86 2.48 1.20
N GLU A 61 -5.73 2.94 0.33
CA GLU A 61 -6.91 3.73 0.67
C GLU A 61 -7.94 2.91 1.47
N GLU A 62 -8.03 1.61 1.22
CA GLU A 62 -8.89 0.69 1.96
C GLU A 62 -8.31 0.40 3.36
N ALA A 63 -7.00 0.17 3.44
CA ALA A 63 -6.31 -0.10 4.71
C ALA A 63 -6.33 1.12 5.65
N LEU A 64 -6.14 2.33 5.13
CA LEU A 64 -6.19 3.57 5.90
C LEU A 64 -7.61 3.98 6.34
N ALA A 65 -8.64 3.45 5.68
CA ALA A 65 -10.04 3.65 6.04
C ALA A 65 -10.62 2.53 6.92
N LEU A 66 -9.84 1.49 7.21
CA LEU A 66 -10.33 0.32 7.92
C LEU A 66 -10.66 0.66 9.38
N GLN A 67 -11.88 0.34 9.78
CA GLN A 67 -12.37 0.48 11.14
C GLN A 67 -12.63 -0.89 11.78
N TRP A 68 -12.59 -0.96 13.10
CA TRP A 68 -12.77 -2.20 13.84
C TRP A 68 -14.15 -2.85 13.66
N ASP A 69 -15.17 -2.06 13.31
CA ASP A 69 -16.52 -2.54 12.98
C ASP A 69 -16.56 -3.41 11.70
N CYS A 70 -15.51 -3.34 10.90
CA CYS A 70 -15.34 -4.13 9.68
C CYS A 70 -14.32 -5.28 9.82
N VAL A 71 -13.87 -5.59 11.04
CA VAL A 71 -12.88 -6.63 11.33
C VAL A 71 -13.51 -7.69 12.24
N PHE A 72 -13.81 -8.85 11.66
CA PHE A 72 -14.56 -9.93 12.30
C PHE A 72 -13.60 -11.06 12.71
N LEU A 73 -12.97 -10.92 13.88
CA LEU A 73 -11.92 -11.83 14.35
C LEU A 73 -12.47 -13.11 14.99
N ASP A 74 -13.71 -13.08 15.48
CA ASP A 74 -14.33 -14.18 16.20
C ASP A 74 -15.38 -14.92 15.37
N ALA A 75 -15.47 -14.59 14.07
CA ALA A 75 -16.28 -15.36 13.12
C ALA A 75 -15.69 -16.78 12.92
N PRO A 76 -16.50 -17.79 12.56
CA PRO A 76 -15.99 -19.14 12.25
C PRO A 76 -14.86 -19.13 11.21
N THR A 77 -14.95 -18.25 10.24
CA THR A 77 -13.87 -17.88 9.32
C THR A 77 -13.60 -16.39 9.49
N PRO A 78 -12.53 -15.99 10.18
CA PRO A 78 -12.22 -14.57 10.38
C PRO A 78 -12.02 -13.83 9.06
N TYR A 79 -12.54 -12.61 8.96
CA TYR A 79 -12.48 -11.83 7.72
C TYR A 79 -12.48 -10.33 7.98
N ILE A 80 -12.04 -9.59 6.96
CA ILE A 80 -12.14 -8.13 6.89
C ILE A 80 -13.17 -7.78 5.81
N SER A 81 -14.09 -6.86 6.15
CA SER A 81 -15.10 -6.33 5.24
C SER A 81 -14.69 -4.97 4.70
N VAL A 82 -14.46 -4.88 3.40
CA VAL A 82 -14.08 -3.61 2.75
C VAL A 82 -15.35 -2.80 2.47
N ARG A 83 -15.53 -1.70 3.21
CA ARG A 83 -16.74 -0.86 3.14
C ARG A 83 -16.44 0.61 2.91
N ARG A 84 -15.22 1.06 3.19
CA ARG A 84 -14.80 2.45 3.18
C ARG A 84 -13.50 2.63 2.41
N ALA A 85 -13.27 3.83 1.93
CA ALA A 85 -12.00 4.22 1.33
C ALA A 85 -11.58 5.59 1.85
N TRP A 86 -10.29 5.70 2.12
CA TRP A 86 -9.62 6.93 2.50
C TRP A 86 -9.20 7.72 1.26
N ARG A 87 -9.28 9.02 1.34
CA ARG A 87 -8.68 9.96 0.39
C ARG A 87 -8.11 11.17 1.12
N SER A 88 -7.18 11.86 0.49
CA SER A 88 -6.60 13.08 1.03
C SER A 88 -7.18 14.29 0.32
N GLU A 89 -7.77 15.20 1.07
CA GLU A 89 -8.19 16.51 0.60
C GLU A 89 -7.40 17.57 1.36
N HIS A 90 -6.53 18.30 0.67
CA HIS A 90 -5.63 19.29 1.29
C HIS A 90 -4.86 18.75 2.51
N ASN A 91 -4.33 17.54 2.38
CA ASN A 91 -3.65 16.76 3.43
C ASN A 91 -4.55 16.35 4.62
N ARG A 92 -5.86 16.57 4.55
CA ARG A 92 -6.82 16.06 5.55
C ARG A 92 -7.37 14.71 5.12
N PRO A 93 -7.48 13.74 6.02
CA PRO A 93 -8.10 12.46 5.70
C PRO A 93 -9.61 12.63 5.56
N VAL A 94 -10.16 12.08 4.50
CA VAL A 94 -11.60 11.99 4.26
C VAL A 94 -11.96 10.53 4.06
N ILE A 95 -12.85 10.01 4.89
CA ILE A 95 -13.33 8.63 4.80
C ILE A 95 -14.66 8.62 4.06
N SER A 96 -14.71 7.90 2.95
CA SER A 96 -15.89 7.76 2.11
C SER A 96 -16.47 6.35 2.21
N THR A 97 -17.77 6.26 2.37
CA THR A 97 -18.53 5.00 2.24
C THR A 97 -18.90 4.69 0.79
N THR A 98 -18.73 5.68 -0.11
CA THR A 98 -18.87 5.49 -1.55
C THR A 98 -17.55 4.98 -2.11
N LEU A 99 -17.53 3.71 -2.49
CA LEU A 99 -16.37 3.10 -3.14
C LEU A 99 -16.43 3.35 -4.65
N LYS A 100 -15.27 3.38 -5.29
CA LYS A 100 -15.11 3.68 -6.72
C LYS A 100 -15.90 2.71 -7.61
N THR A 101 -16.04 1.46 -7.20
CA THR A 101 -16.74 0.41 -7.94
C THR A 101 -17.54 -0.49 -6.99
N LYS A 102 -18.57 -1.17 -7.51
CA LYS A 102 -19.32 -2.17 -6.74
C LYS A 102 -18.43 -3.34 -6.30
N ALA A 103 -17.48 -3.74 -7.14
CA ALA A 103 -16.52 -4.82 -6.87
C ALA A 103 -15.54 -4.50 -5.72
N ALA A 104 -15.42 -3.22 -5.33
CA ALA A 104 -14.60 -2.85 -4.19
C ALA A 104 -15.20 -3.31 -2.85
N ARG A 105 -16.54 -3.43 -2.74
CA ARG A 105 -17.21 -4.00 -1.55
C ARG A 105 -17.04 -5.51 -1.55
N ARG A 106 -16.36 -6.03 -0.56
CA ARG A 106 -16.05 -7.45 -0.46
C ARG A 106 -15.65 -7.85 0.95
N ASP A 107 -15.76 -9.12 1.23
CA ASP A 107 -15.31 -9.74 2.46
C ASP A 107 -14.09 -10.62 2.15
N ILE A 108 -13.01 -10.43 2.89
CA ILE A 108 -11.72 -11.06 2.65
C ILE A 108 -11.39 -11.95 3.84
N PRO A 109 -11.42 -13.28 3.69
CA PRO A 109 -10.92 -14.20 4.72
C PRO A 109 -9.45 -13.89 5.04
N ILE A 110 -9.08 -13.95 6.31
CA ILE A 110 -7.75 -13.62 6.77
C ILE A 110 -7.09 -14.80 7.50
N PRO A 111 -5.78 -15.02 7.30
CA PRO A 111 -5.06 -16.11 7.94
C PRO A 111 -4.81 -15.83 9.42
N LYS A 112 -4.54 -16.91 10.17
CA LYS A 112 -4.32 -16.86 11.62
C LYS A 112 -3.22 -15.86 12.06
N CYS A 113 -2.15 -15.71 11.28
CA CYS A 113 -1.08 -14.76 11.58
C CYS A 113 -1.60 -13.31 11.59
N LEU A 114 -2.45 -12.93 10.63
CA LEU A 114 -3.06 -11.60 10.60
C LEU A 114 -4.14 -11.45 11.70
N VAL A 115 -4.90 -12.51 12.00
CA VAL A 115 -5.86 -12.50 13.13
C VAL A 115 -5.17 -12.19 14.44
N ASN A 116 -4.04 -12.84 14.74
CA ASN A 116 -3.29 -12.60 15.96
C ASN A 116 -2.75 -11.17 16.02
N CYS A 117 -2.15 -10.69 14.92
CA CYS A 117 -1.67 -9.31 14.81
C CYS A 117 -2.79 -8.28 15.03
N LEU A 118 -3.97 -8.50 14.44
CA LEU A 118 -5.12 -7.62 14.61
C LEU A 118 -5.71 -7.67 16.03
N ARG A 119 -5.70 -8.83 16.70
CA ARG A 119 -6.13 -8.94 18.11
C ARG A 119 -5.22 -8.15 19.04
N GLU A 120 -3.91 -8.27 18.89
CA GLU A 120 -2.94 -7.48 19.63
C GLU A 120 -3.13 -5.98 19.39
N ALA A 121 -3.26 -5.57 18.13
CA ALA A 121 -3.50 -4.18 17.77
C ALA A 121 -4.82 -3.66 18.34
N LYS A 122 -5.90 -4.44 18.32
CA LYS A 122 -7.21 -4.08 18.85
C LYS A 122 -7.17 -3.89 20.38
N ALA A 123 -6.46 -4.77 21.08
CA ALA A 123 -6.30 -4.67 22.54
C ALA A 123 -5.55 -3.41 22.96
N ALA A 124 -4.62 -2.93 22.15
CA ALA A 124 -3.85 -1.71 22.39
C ALA A 124 -4.53 -0.44 21.88
N SER A 125 -5.54 -0.56 21.00
CA SER A 125 -6.18 0.57 20.33
C SER A 125 -7.27 1.21 21.19
N LYS A 126 -7.31 2.55 21.18
CA LYS A 126 -8.42 3.36 21.69
C LYS A 126 -9.21 4.04 20.56
N SER A 127 -8.82 3.81 19.32
CA SER A 127 -9.43 4.39 18.12
C SER A 127 -10.48 3.45 17.54
N GLU A 128 -11.42 4.01 16.80
CA GLU A 128 -12.31 3.24 15.92
C GLU A 128 -11.56 2.73 14.66
N TYR A 129 -10.46 3.39 14.27
CA TYR A 129 -9.64 3.00 13.12
C TYR A 129 -8.58 1.97 13.50
N VAL A 130 -8.35 1.02 12.61
CA VAL A 130 -7.30 0.00 12.76
C VAL A 130 -5.92 0.63 12.69
N ILE A 131 -5.76 1.61 11.80
CA ILE A 131 -4.54 2.42 11.65
C ILE A 131 -4.91 3.86 11.93
N ALA A 132 -4.43 4.38 13.06
CA ALA A 132 -4.77 5.70 13.54
C ALA A 132 -3.52 6.49 13.96
N ASP A 133 -3.67 7.78 14.10
CA ASP A 133 -2.66 8.64 14.73
C ASP A 133 -2.76 8.60 16.26
N SER A 134 -1.96 9.40 16.94
CA SER A 134 -1.93 9.49 18.41
C SER A 134 -3.25 10.00 19.04
N GLU A 135 -4.06 10.68 18.24
CA GLU A 135 -5.36 11.21 18.68
C GLU A 135 -6.52 10.27 18.33
N GLY A 136 -6.21 9.10 17.72
CA GLY A 136 -7.19 8.11 17.32
C GLY A 136 -7.89 8.43 16.00
N GLN A 137 -7.36 9.40 15.23
CA GLN A 137 -7.90 9.81 13.94
C GLN A 137 -7.22 9.07 12.76
N PRO A 138 -7.87 8.98 11.59
CA PRO A 138 -7.23 8.39 10.43
C PRO A 138 -6.02 9.22 10.00
N LEU A 139 -4.96 8.53 9.55
CA LEU A 139 -3.73 9.22 9.15
C LEU A 139 -3.97 10.19 7.99
N SER A 140 -3.40 11.38 8.09
CA SER A 140 -3.23 12.28 6.94
C SER A 140 -2.20 11.70 5.95
N TYR A 141 -2.15 12.23 4.74
CA TYR A 141 -1.17 11.77 3.75
C TYR A 141 0.28 11.96 4.22
N SER A 142 0.59 13.09 4.85
CA SER A 142 1.93 13.35 5.38
C SER A 142 2.28 12.44 6.57
N GLN A 143 1.33 12.11 7.44
CA GLN A 143 1.54 11.14 8.52
C GLN A 143 1.80 9.75 7.95
N PHE A 144 1.00 9.30 6.95
CA PHE A 144 1.26 8.02 6.28
C PHE A 144 2.64 7.99 5.61
N LYS A 145 3.06 9.07 4.94
CA LYS A 145 4.42 9.16 4.38
C LYS A 145 5.51 8.98 5.44
N ARG A 146 5.34 9.55 6.63
CA ARG A 146 6.28 9.36 7.76
C ARG A 146 6.30 7.92 8.23
N VAL A 147 5.14 7.28 8.36
CA VAL A 147 5.06 5.83 8.69
C VAL A 147 5.77 5.01 7.62
N TRP A 148 5.53 5.29 6.34
CA TRP A 148 6.19 4.57 5.24
C TRP A 148 7.69 4.80 5.16
N GLN A 149 8.17 5.96 5.64
CA GLN A 149 9.58 6.32 5.65
C GLN A 149 10.43 5.31 6.48
N TYR A 150 9.86 4.64 7.47
CA TYR A 150 10.54 3.58 8.21
C TYR A 150 11.00 2.43 7.31
N ILE A 151 10.24 2.10 6.27
CA ILE A 151 10.64 1.10 5.27
C ILE A 151 11.66 1.70 4.30
N VAL A 152 11.39 2.90 3.77
CA VAL A 152 12.25 3.53 2.77
C VAL A 152 13.69 3.72 3.27
N VAL A 153 13.88 4.14 4.52
CA VAL A 153 15.24 4.33 5.08
C VAL A 153 15.98 3.01 5.34
N ARG A 154 15.28 1.88 5.31
CA ARG A 154 15.83 0.53 5.47
C ARG A 154 15.98 -0.21 4.14
N SER A 155 15.67 0.43 3.03
CA SER A 155 15.82 -0.13 1.68
C SER A 155 16.96 0.54 0.92
N THR A 156 17.47 -0.14 -0.09
CA THR A 156 18.52 0.37 -1.00
C THR A 156 18.00 1.39 -2.02
N LYS A 157 16.75 1.82 -1.89
CA LYS A 157 16.14 2.81 -2.76
C LYS A 157 16.87 4.15 -2.69
N GLU A 158 17.12 4.76 -3.84
CA GLU A 158 17.62 6.12 -3.93
C GLU A 158 16.79 7.09 -3.08
N ARG A 159 17.46 7.92 -2.31
CA ARG A 159 16.85 8.91 -1.42
C ARG A 159 17.35 10.29 -1.74
N THR A 160 16.47 11.27 -1.71
CA THR A 160 16.82 12.67 -1.85
C THR A 160 16.48 13.45 -0.58
N TYR A 161 17.35 14.36 -0.19
CA TYR A 161 17.10 15.30 0.90
C TYR A 161 17.69 16.67 0.54
N TYR A 162 17.23 17.67 1.25
CA TYR A 162 17.66 19.04 1.03
C TYR A 162 18.43 19.55 2.26
N LYS A 163 19.56 20.22 2.05
CA LYS A 163 20.28 20.96 3.08
C LYS A 163 20.32 22.43 2.73
N TYR A 164 20.16 23.29 3.73
CA TYR A 164 20.38 24.71 3.59
C TYR A 164 21.86 24.98 3.81
N VAL A 165 22.51 25.50 2.78
CA VAL A 165 23.93 25.93 2.82
C VAL A 165 23.99 27.37 2.30
N ASN A 166 24.49 28.30 3.13
CA ASN A 166 24.57 29.72 2.78
C ASN A 166 23.24 30.32 2.29
N GLY A 167 22.13 29.97 2.93
CA GLY A 167 20.80 30.46 2.57
C GLY A 167 20.16 29.82 1.34
N GLN A 168 20.84 28.92 0.67
CA GLN A 168 20.31 28.17 -0.49
C GLN A 168 19.97 26.74 -0.15
N SER A 169 18.85 26.25 -0.70
CA SER A 169 18.43 24.85 -0.57
C SER A 169 19.13 24.00 -1.63
N ILE A 170 20.05 23.16 -1.20
CA ILE A 170 20.79 22.24 -2.09
C ILE A 170 20.21 20.84 -1.96
N LYS A 171 19.86 20.23 -3.10
CA LYS A 171 19.38 18.86 -3.19
C LYS A 171 20.55 17.88 -3.20
N TYR A 172 20.52 16.91 -2.30
CA TYR A 172 21.44 15.79 -2.26
C TYR A 172 20.72 14.50 -2.59
N THR A 173 21.38 13.64 -3.36
CA THR A 173 20.91 12.30 -3.70
C THR A 173 21.82 11.28 -3.06
N VAL A 174 21.24 10.30 -2.34
CA VAL A 174 21.95 9.20 -1.71
C VAL A 174 21.60 7.92 -2.44
N GLN A 175 22.62 7.19 -2.88
CA GLN A 175 22.55 5.82 -3.38
C GLN A 175 22.99 4.88 -2.25
N PRO A 176 22.06 4.38 -1.41
CA PRO A 176 22.45 3.54 -0.29
C PRO A 176 22.84 2.13 -0.76
N SER A 177 23.79 1.54 -0.07
CA SER A 177 24.21 0.15 -0.24
C SER A 177 23.86 -0.66 1.00
N LEU A 178 23.62 -1.95 0.82
CA LEU A 178 23.42 -2.89 1.92
C LEU A 178 24.73 -3.10 2.69
N GLY A 179 24.69 -3.05 4.00
CA GLY A 179 25.88 -3.25 4.83
C GLY A 179 25.60 -3.26 6.33
N GLY A 180 26.63 -3.50 7.10
CA GLY A 180 26.56 -3.45 8.57
C GLY A 180 26.35 -2.03 9.09
N HIS A 181 25.65 -1.89 10.20
CA HIS A 181 25.37 -0.59 10.82
C HIS A 181 26.66 0.16 11.16
N GLN A 182 26.80 1.35 10.63
CA GLN A 182 27.87 2.29 11.01
C GLN A 182 27.23 3.60 11.47
N LYS A 183 27.59 4.03 12.68
CA LYS A 183 27.11 5.29 13.24
C LYS A 183 27.49 6.44 12.31
N ASN A 184 26.52 7.28 11.98
CA ASN A 184 26.68 8.47 11.15
C ASN A 184 26.98 8.22 9.64
N ASN A 185 26.78 7.01 9.13
CA ASN A 185 26.89 6.77 7.70
C ASN A 185 25.51 6.68 7.03
N PRO A 186 25.03 7.74 6.32
CA PRO A 186 23.72 7.74 5.67
C PRO A 186 23.64 6.88 4.41
N ASN A 187 24.80 6.40 3.91
CA ASN A 187 24.88 5.64 2.67
C ASN A 187 24.70 4.14 2.88
N ILE A 188 24.64 3.70 4.14
CA ILE A 188 24.48 2.28 4.46
C ILE A 188 23.07 2.03 4.96
N VAL A 189 22.44 1.00 4.41
CA VAL A 189 21.15 0.45 4.84
C VAL A 189 21.31 -1.01 5.21
N TYR A 190 20.46 -1.49 6.08
CA TYR A 190 20.79 -2.61 6.93
C TYR A 190 19.89 -3.83 6.77
N SER A 191 18.81 -3.72 6.03
CA SER A 191 17.80 -4.78 6.09
C SER A 191 17.25 -5.20 4.73
N LEU A 192 17.00 -4.26 3.82
CA LEU A 192 16.28 -4.53 2.58
C LEU A 192 17.14 -4.18 1.36
N ASP A 193 17.49 -5.18 0.57
CA ASP A 193 18.12 -5.04 -0.75
C ASP A 193 17.10 -4.89 -1.88
N PHE A 194 15.82 -4.70 -1.52
CA PHE A 194 14.70 -4.55 -2.44
C PHE A 194 13.79 -3.38 -2.05
N ASP A 195 13.07 -2.87 -3.04
CA ASP A 195 12.07 -1.82 -2.86
C ASP A 195 10.74 -2.39 -2.41
N VAL A 196 10.09 -1.72 -1.45
CA VAL A 196 8.74 -2.04 -1.02
C VAL A 196 7.81 -0.86 -1.24
N THR A 197 6.66 -1.12 -1.83
CA THR A 197 5.58 -0.14 -1.97
C THR A 197 4.27 -0.72 -1.45
N PRO A 198 3.29 0.10 -1.02
CA PRO A 198 1.98 -0.40 -0.63
C PRO A 198 1.31 -1.27 -1.71
N HIS A 199 1.52 -0.91 -2.97
CA HIS A 199 0.97 -1.68 -4.10
C HIS A 199 1.67 -3.04 -4.27
N LEU A 200 2.98 -3.11 -4.00
CA LEU A 200 3.74 -4.36 -4.08
C LEU A 200 3.28 -5.39 -3.03
N LEU A 201 2.94 -4.95 -1.81
CA LEU A 201 2.37 -5.83 -0.78
C LEU A 201 1.09 -6.52 -1.27
N ARG A 202 0.18 -5.73 -1.83
CA ARG A 202 -1.04 -6.26 -2.43
C ARG A 202 -0.78 -7.13 -3.65
N HIS A 203 0.17 -6.77 -4.50
CA HIS A 203 0.57 -7.58 -5.65
C HIS A 203 1.07 -8.95 -5.18
N THR A 204 1.90 -8.98 -4.14
CA THR A 204 2.39 -10.23 -3.51
C THR A 204 1.23 -11.09 -3.00
N TYR A 205 0.24 -10.49 -2.31
CA TYR A 205 -0.97 -11.21 -1.88
C TYR A 205 -1.69 -11.89 -3.05
N ILE A 206 -1.94 -11.15 -4.13
CA ILE A 206 -2.64 -11.66 -5.32
C ILE A 206 -1.85 -12.79 -5.97
N THR A 207 -0.54 -12.60 -6.14
CA THR A 207 0.35 -13.59 -6.73
C THR A 207 0.40 -14.88 -5.90
N ASN A 208 0.50 -14.75 -4.57
CA ASN A 208 0.52 -15.90 -3.67
C ASN A 208 -0.80 -16.71 -3.71
N LEU A 209 -1.95 -16.04 -3.82
CA LEU A 209 -3.24 -16.73 -4.01
C LEU A 209 -3.27 -17.53 -5.32
N LEU A 210 -2.78 -16.94 -6.41
CA LEU A 210 -2.73 -17.62 -7.71
C LEU A 210 -1.76 -18.81 -7.67
N TYR A 211 -0.59 -18.68 -7.06
CA TYR A 211 0.36 -19.79 -6.89
C TYR A 211 -0.17 -20.90 -5.96
N ALA A 212 -0.96 -20.53 -4.97
CA ALA A 212 -1.67 -21.52 -4.13
C ALA A 212 -2.83 -22.24 -4.85
N GLY A 213 -3.07 -21.94 -6.13
CA GLY A 213 -4.11 -22.58 -6.94
C GLY A 213 -5.52 -22.04 -6.68
N VAL A 214 -5.66 -20.88 -6.06
CA VAL A 214 -6.96 -20.24 -5.89
C VAL A 214 -7.48 -19.82 -7.27
N ASP A 215 -8.73 -20.16 -7.54
CA ASP A 215 -9.38 -19.82 -8.81
C ASP A 215 -9.28 -18.32 -9.13
N PRO A 216 -8.86 -17.94 -10.36
CA PRO A 216 -8.66 -16.55 -10.75
C PRO A 216 -9.87 -15.64 -10.55
N LYS A 217 -11.10 -16.17 -10.66
CA LYS A 217 -12.32 -15.41 -10.43
C LYS A 217 -12.52 -15.10 -8.96
N THR A 218 -12.17 -16.05 -8.09
CA THR A 218 -12.12 -15.85 -6.63
C THR A 218 -11.05 -14.82 -6.27
N VAL A 219 -9.85 -14.90 -6.86
CA VAL A 219 -8.78 -13.91 -6.67
C VAL A 219 -9.22 -12.51 -7.15
N GLN A 220 -9.91 -12.43 -8.28
CA GLN A 220 -10.49 -11.18 -8.77
C GLN A 220 -11.44 -10.56 -7.75
N TYR A 221 -12.34 -11.37 -7.16
CA TYR A 221 -13.24 -10.92 -6.10
C TYR A 221 -12.48 -10.44 -4.87
N LEU A 222 -11.57 -11.25 -4.32
CA LEU A 222 -10.78 -10.91 -3.14
C LEU A 222 -9.91 -9.66 -3.35
N ALA A 223 -9.37 -9.50 -4.55
CA ALA A 223 -8.66 -8.29 -4.95
C ALA A 223 -9.60 -7.08 -5.19
N GLY A 224 -10.89 -7.27 -5.41
CA GLY A 224 -11.81 -6.20 -5.78
C GLY A 224 -11.43 -5.56 -7.12
N HIS A 225 -11.02 -6.39 -8.10
CA HIS A 225 -10.78 -5.94 -9.46
C HIS A 225 -12.09 -5.95 -10.25
N GLU A 226 -12.46 -4.80 -10.81
CA GLU A 226 -13.66 -4.68 -11.64
C GLU A 226 -13.50 -5.48 -12.94
N ASN A 227 -12.28 -5.45 -13.53
CA ASN A 227 -11.97 -6.16 -14.76
C ASN A 227 -11.09 -7.38 -14.48
N SER A 228 -11.48 -8.53 -15.01
CA SER A 228 -10.72 -9.79 -14.94
C SER A 228 -9.34 -9.69 -15.59
N LYS A 229 -9.18 -8.83 -16.61
CA LYS A 229 -7.90 -8.60 -17.29
C LYS A 229 -6.78 -8.28 -16.29
N THR A 230 -7.06 -7.43 -15.28
CA THR A 230 -6.04 -7.05 -14.28
C THR A 230 -5.55 -8.26 -13.47
N THR A 231 -6.42 -9.21 -13.16
CA THR A 231 -6.04 -10.45 -12.46
C THR A 231 -5.35 -11.42 -13.41
N MET A 232 -5.86 -11.54 -14.65
CA MET A 232 -5.27 -12.42 -15.67
C MET A 232 -3.90 -11.96 -16.13
N ASP A 233 -3.64 -10.66 -16.19
CA ASP A 233 -2.31 -10.11 -16.50
C ASP A 233 -1.26 -10.47 -15.43
N ILE A 234 -1.70 -10.78 -14.20
CA ILE A 234 -0.83 -11.30 -13.13
C ILE A 234 -0.66 -12.81 -13.28
N TYR A 235 -1.72 -13.53 -13.63
CA TYR A 235 -1.72 -14.99 -13.82
C TYR A 235 -0.88 -15.43 -15.03
N ALA A 236 -0.86 -14.65 -16.10
CA ALA A 236 -0.14 -14.95 -17.35
C ALA A 236 1.39 -14.69 -17.28
N ARG A 237 1.90 -14.41 -16.11
CA ARG A 237 3.33 -14.17 -15.84
C ARG A 237 3.98 -15.34 -15.14
#